data_c92586c5f10af93979b0aca2dd4c9564
#
_entry.id   c92586c5f10af93979b0aca2dd4c9564
#
_cell.length_a   1.000
_cell.length_b   1.000
_cell.length_c   1.000
_cell.angle_alpha   90.00
_cell.angle_beta   90.00
_cell.angle_gamma   90.00
#
_symmetry.space_group_name_H-M   'P 1'
#
loop_
_entity.id
_entity.type
_entity.pdbx_description
1 polymer ?
#
loop_
_entity_poly.entity_id
_entity_poly.type
_entity_poly.pdbx_seq_one_letter_code
_entity_poly.pdbx_strand_id
1 'polypeptide(L)'
;MKYHFLLLLTSIIFVFTGCSEPQKQEADDANVVIALTDLGAEFKKNSNGLITEVSLIGTSAGDADLEQLAKLTKLTSLRLNETNVSDLGMEKVGKLTNLTNLDLRGCSISNDSMKAIEGLSKLRALRLSGESGATTVDDDGMASVGKLTSLKALLLDHLWISELGLTDLQSLKDLEELYLAKTLIDDASLAVLTQHPKLKKLRISQTQISDTGLESLVDLKNLTELDLSENSIISDLGMQSIGKLTTLKRLNLWRVALSDFGVEKLSELKAIEWLNLDNTSLSDAGLTHLQGMSKITFLHLGSTTITDAGLIHLESLKTLKDLKVTRTAVTEEGVESLKEKLPTTEIQLKYLGNGQ
;
A
#
# COMPACT_ATOMS: atom_id res chain seq x y z
N MET A 1 84.09 40.76 33.30
CA MET A 1 83.03 41.62 32.80
C MET A 1 82.54 41.05 31.47
N LYS A 2 81.43 40.34 31.40
CA LYS A 2 80.78 39.84 30.17
C LYS A 2 79.32 40.20 30.28
N TYR A 3 78.89 41.11 29.44
CA TYR A 3 77.48 41.49 29.25
C TYR A 3 76.78 40.47 28.42
N HIS A 4 75.67 39.89 28.93
CA HIS A 4 74.78 39.09 28.17
C HIS A 4 73.60 39.96 27.71
N PHE A 5 73.45 40.04 26.35
CA PHE A 5 72.34 40.73 25.74
C PHE A 5 71.20 39.70 25.58
N LEU A 6 70.06 39.97 26.19
CA LEU A 6 68.87 39.14 26.10
C LEU A 6 67.97 39.67 24.97
N LEU A 7 67.86 38.92 23.88
CA LEU A 7 66.94 39.21 22.77
C LEU A 7 65.56 38.70 23.14
N LEU A 8 64.58 39.57 23.31
CA LEU A 8 63.17 39.23 23.37
C LEU A 8 62.64 39.06 21.95
N LEU A 9 62.28 37.82 21.55
CA LEU A 9 61.49 37.53 20.36
C LEU A 9 60.02 37.71 20.72
N THR A 10 59.36 38.76 20.21
CA THR A 10 57.93 38.92 20.24
C THR A 10 57.30 38.15 19.07
N SER A 11 56.69 37.01 19.35
CA SER A 11 55.91 36.24 18.37
C SER A 11 54.56 36.96 18.13
N ILE A 12 54.39 37.53 16.93
CA ILE A 12 53.12 38.05 16.46
C ILE A 12 52.27 36.85 16.01
N ILE A 13 51.24 36.51 16.79
CA ILE A 13 50.23 35.53 16.40
C ILE A 13 49.24 36.23 15.47
N PHE A 14 49.32 35.94 14.17
CA PHE A 14 48.25 36.28 13.23
C PHE A 14 47.08 35.36 13.46
N VAL A 15 46.05 35.85 14.12
CA VAL A 15 44.74 35.20 14.14
C VAL A 15 44.06 35.43 12.80
N PHE A 16 44.14 34.43 11.91
CA PHE A 16 43.28 34.40 10.74
C PHE A 16 41.85 34.16 11.19
N THR A 17 41.06 35.23 11.35
CA THR A 17 39.60 35.14 11.34
C THR A 17 39.17 34.79 9.93
N GLY A 18 39.03 33.49 9.66
CA GLY A 18 38.39 33.02 8.45
C GLY A 18 36.92 33.50 8.47
N CYS A 19 36.66 34.57 7.71
CA CYS A 19 35.29 34.81 7.27
C CYS A 19 34.86 33.62 6.41
N SER A 20 34.13 32.66 7.00
CA SER A 20 33.35 31.73 6.21
C SER A 20 32.32 32.60 5.46
N GLU A 21 32.44 32.66 4.14
CA GLU A 21 31.33 33.19 3.31
C GLU A 21 30.04 32.51 3.79
N PRO A 22 28.94 33.28 3.98
CA PRO A 22 27.66 32.66 4.31
C PRO A 22 27.33 31.68 3.19
N GLN A 23 27.23 30.39 3.53
CA GLN A 23 26.77 29.37 2.58
C GLN A 23 25.43 29.89 2.01
N LYS A 24 25.42 30.16 0.71
CA LYS A 24 24.21 30.58 0.00
C LYS A 24 23.15 29.54 0.30
N GLN A 25 22.15 29.94 1.08
CA GLN A 25 21.07 29.04 1.45
C GLN A 25 20.43 28.54 0.16
N GLU A 26 20.51 27.25 -0.10
CA GLU A 26 19.88 26.64 -1.26
C GLU A 26 18.38 26.95 -1.15
N ALA A 27 17.77 27.45 -2.19
CA ALA A 27 16.34 27.77 -2.27
C ALA A 27 15.78 27.25 -3.59
N ASP A 28 14.53 26.81 -3.57
CA ASP A 28 13.83 26.44 -4.80
C ASP A 28 13.64 27.67 -5.69
N ASP A 29 13.63 27.46 -7.02
CA ASP A 29 13.35 28.51 -8.00
C ASP A 29 11.93 29.06 -7.79
N ALA A 30 11.83 30.35 -7.43
CA ALA A 30 10.56 31.00 -7.13
C ALA A 30 9.57 30.95 -8.29
N ASN A 31 10.05 31.04 -9.55
CA ASN A 31 9.18 30.97 -10.74
C ASN A 31 8.59 29.57 -10.89
N VAL A 32 9.36 28.52 -10.55
CA VAL A 32 8.85 27.14 -10.56
C VAL A 32 7.76 26.97 -9.50
N VAL A 33 7.99 27.49 -8.30
CA VAL A 33 7.01 27.40 -7.20
C VAL A 33 5.71 28.13 -7.58
N ILE A 34 5.82 29.32 -8.17
CA ILE A 34 4.65 30.10 -8.63
C ILE A 34 3.91 29.31 -9.72
N ALA A 35 4.58 28.87 -10.78
CA ALA A 35 3.96 28.15 -11.88
C ALA A 35 3.23 26.88 -11.41
N LEU A 36 3.83 26.10 -10.51
CA LEU A 36 3.19 24.92 -9.96
C LEU A 36 2.03 25.26 -9.01
N THR A 37 2.12 26.38 -8.26
CA THR A 37 1.02 26.87 -7.41
C THR A 37 -0.19 27.29 -8.25
N ASP A 38 0.04 27.95 -9.36
CA ASP A 38 -1.01 28.38 -10.30
C ASP A 38 -1.74 27.18 -10.92
N LEU A 39 -1.07 26.02 -11.04
CA LEU A 39 -1.68 24.74 -11.43
C LEU A 39 -2.46 24.06 -10.29
N GLY A 40 -2.38 24.58 -9.06
CA GLY A 40 -3.01 23.99 -7.89
C GLY A 40 -2.14 22.95 -7.16
N ALA A 41 -0.81 22.98 -7.35
CA ALA A 41 0.09 22.05 -6.67
C ALA A 41 0.12 22.24 -5.15
N GLU A 42 0.14 21.13 -4.41
CA GLU A 42 0.45 21.09 -2.99
C GLU A 42 1.90 20.67 -2.78
N PHE A 43 2.56 21.19 -1.74
CA PHE A 43 3.97 20.96 -1.48
C PHE A 43 4.23 20.49 -0.06
N LYS A 44 5.20 19.54 0.09
CA LYS A 44 5.88 19.34 1.37
C LYS A 44 7.32 19.82 1.25
N LYS A 45 7.84 20.40 2.35
CA LYS A 45 9.20 20.94 2.43
C LYS A 45 9.98 20.26 3.54
N ASN A 46 11.30 20.16 3.36
CA ASN A 46 12.20 19.71 4.42
C ASN A 46 12.48 20.81 5.45
N SER A 47 13.30 20.53 6.46
CA SER A 47 13.70 21.48 7.52
C SER A 47 14.42 22.73 6.99
N ASN A 48 15.00 22.66 5.79
CA ASN A 48 15.69 23.78 5.14
C ASN A 48 14.75 24.61 4.23
N GLY A 49 13.45 24.28 4.19
CA GLY A 49 12.44 24.96 3.38
C GLY A 49 12.38 24.53 1.91
N LEU A 50 13.16 23.50 1.50
CA LEU A 50 13.20 23.00 0.12
C LEU A 50 12.08 21.99 -0.13
N ILE A 51 11.47 22.03 -1.30
CA ILE A 51 10.37 21.14 -1.72
C ILE A 51 10.92 19.73 -1.91
N THR A 52 10.27 18.79 -1.21
CA THR A 52 10.56 17.35 -1.27
C THR A 52 9.41 16.54 -1.85
N GLU A 53 8.20 17.06 -1.81
CA GLU A 53 7.02 16.44 -2.41
C GLU A 53 6.24 17.49 -3.20
N VAL A 54 5.79 17.11 -4.40
CA VAL A 54 4.84 17.85 -5.23
C VAL A 54 3.63 16.94 -5.47
N SER A 55 2.44 17.45 -5.18
CA SER A 55 1.16 16.80 -5.47
C SER A 55 0.39 17.67 -6.45
N LEU A 56 0.10 17.11 -7.62
CA LEU A 56 -0.73 17.72 -8.68
C LEU A 56 -2.02 16.92 -8.90
N ILE A 57 -2.48 16.20 -7.89
CA ILE A 57 -3.64 15.29 -7.97
C ILE A 57 -4.87 16.04 -8.49
N GLY A 58 -5.51 15.48 -9.52
CA GLY A 58 -6.76 16.00 -10.08
C GLY A 58 -6.65 17.39 -10.71
N THR A 59 -5.42 17.91 -10.92
CA THR A 59 -5.20 19.19 -11.58
C THR A 59 -5.17 19.04 -13.11
N SER A 60 -5.18 20.16 -13.84
CA SER A 60 -5.01 20.16 -15.29
C SER A 60 -3.58 20.01 -15.78
N ALA A 61 -2.62 19.73 -14.88
CA ALA A 61 -1.21 19.57 -15.23
C ALA A 61 -1.01 18.55 -16.35
N GLY A 62 -0.18 18.90 -17.32
CA GLY A 62 0.16 18.07 -18.48
C GLY A 62 1.67 17.97 -18.69
N ASP A 63 2.06 17.37 -19.81
CA ASP A 63 3.46 17.06 -20.11
C ASP A 63 4.39 18.28 -20.09
N ALA A 64 3.90 19.45 -20.54
CA ALA A 64 4.71 20.67 -20.58
C ALA A 64 5.11 21.15 -19.17
N ASP A 65 4.21 20.98 -18.20
CA ASP A 65 4.38 21.48 -16.83
C ASP A 65 5.48 20.72 -16.07
N LEU A 66 5.75 19.46 -16.45
CA LEU A 66 6.73 18.61 -15.77
C LEU A 66 8.19 19.05 -15.99
N GLU A 67 8.47 19.87 -17.00
CA GLU A 67 9.84 20.34 -17.28
C GLU A 67 10.37 21.18 -16.12
N GLN A 68 9.52 21.91 -15.42
CA GLN A 68 9.91 22.73 -14.28
C GLN A 68 10.34 21.90 -13.06
N LEU A 69 9.86 20.67 -12.92
CA LEU A 69 10.17 19.82 -11.77
C LEU A 69 11.67 19.48 -11.65
N ALA A 70 12.41 19.45 -12.75
CA ALA A 70 13.85 19.19 -12.75
C ALA A 70 14.66 20.23 -11.96
N LYS A 71 14.10 21.43 -11.73
CA LYS A 71 14.73 22.49 -10.94
C LYS A 71 14.56 22.29 -9.44
N LEU A 72 13.65 21.39 -9.00
CA LEU A 72 13.43 21.05 -7.59
C LEU A 72 14.42 19.96 -7.15
N THR A 73 15.65 20.38 -6.79
CA THR A 73 16.80 19.48 -6.57
C THR A 73 16.61 18.47 -5.44
N LYS A 74 15.67 18.72 -4.50
CA LYS A 74 15.37 17.84 -3.36
C LYS A 74 14.06 17.07 -3.53
N LEU A 75 13.43 17.12 -4.72
CA LEU A 75 12.20 16.40 -4.99
C LEU A 75 12.42 14.89 -4.90
N THR A 76 11.67 14.24 -4.03
CA THR A 76 11.71 12.78 -3.78
C THR A 76 10.35 12.12 -3.94
N SER A 77 9.26 12.89 -3.92
CA SER A 77 7.90 12.36 -4.05
C SER A 77 7.11 13.19 -5.06
N LEU A 78 6.53 12.52 -6.06
CA LEU A 78 5.72 13.14 -7.11
C LEU A 78 4.38 12.39 -7.25
N ARG A 79 3.28 13.14 -7.12
CA ARG A 79 1.92 12.61 -7.26
C ARG A 79 1.24 13.31 -8.42
N LEU A 80 0.98 12.53 -9.48
CA LEU A 80 0.38 13.00 -10.74
C LEU A 80 -0.97 12.33 -11.02
N ASN A 81 -1.52 11.61 -10.04
CA ASN A 81 -2.76 10.86 -10.28
C ASN A 81 -3.91 11.79 -10.71
N GLU A 82 -4.66 11.31 -11.71
CA GLU A 82 -5.78 12.05 -12.31
C GLU A 82 -5.37 13.37 -12.96
N THR A 83 -4.18 13.43 -13.61
CA THR A 83 -3.72 14.56 -14.41
C THR A 83 -3.71 14.22 -15.90
N ASN A 84 -3.40 15.25 -16.76
CA ASN A 84 -3.31 15.09 -18.22
C ASN A 84 -1.90 14.62 -18.67
N VAL A 85 -1.10 14.04 -17.77
CA VAL A 85 0.24 13.54 -18.08
C VAL A 85 0.15 12.28 -18.94
N SER A 86 0.98 12.24 -19.99
CA SER A 86 1.11 11.12 -20.93
C SER A 86 2.54 10.59 -20.98
N ASP A 87 2.81 9.63 -21.89
CA ASP A 87 4.15 9.06 -22.12
C ASP A 87 5.20 10.14 -22.42
N LEU A 88 4.82 11.24 -23.10
CA LEU A 88 5.74 12.34 -23.40
C LEU A 88 6.21 13.07 -22.14
N GLY A 89 5.35 13.22 -21.13
CA GLY A 89 5.71 13.79 -19.84
C GLY A 89 6.64 12.88 -19.04
N MET A 90 6.50 11.57 -19.20
CA MET A 90 7.29 10.59 -18.46
C MET A 90 8.78 10.58 -18.83
N GLU A 91 9.15 11.01 -20.04
CA GLU A 91 10.57 11.27 -20.40
C GLU A 91 11.22 12.33 -19.50
N LYS A 92 10.44 13.31 -19.03
CA LYS A 92 10.90 14.35 -18.11
C LYS A 92 10.97 13.82 -16.68
N VAL A 93 9.95 13.05 -16.25
CA VAL A 93 9.94 12.38 -14.94
C VAL A 93 11.12 11.43 -14.79
N GLY A 94 11.49 10.69 -15.83
CA GLY A 94 12.65 9.78 -15.83
C GLY A 94 14.00 10.47 -15.52
N LYS A 95 14.10 11.79 -15.66
CA LYS A 95 15.30 12.58 -15.30
C LYS A 95 15.34 12.94 -13.81
N LEU A 96 14.26 12.75 -13.06
CA LEU A 96 14.15 13.06 -11.63
C LEU A 96 14.75 11.93 -10.76
N THR A 97 16.05 11.68 -10.90
CA THR A 97 16.76 10.52 -10.32
C THR A 97 16.77 10.43 -8.80
N ASN A 98 16.25 11.46 -8.10
CA ASN A 98 16.08 11.45 -6.65
C ASN A 98 14.70 10.93 -6.20
N LEU A 99 13.78 10.64 -7.14
CA LEU A 99 12.46 10.16 -6.79
C LEU A 99 12.53 8.82 -6.04
N THR A 100 11.77 8.78 -4.95
CA THR A 100 11.52 7.59 -4.14
C THR A 100 10.06 7.16 -4.20
N ASN A 101 9.14 8.08 -4.53
CA ASN A 101 7.71 7.81 -4.63
C ASN A 101 7.17 8.46 -5.92
N LEU A 102 6.42 7.67 -6.70
CA LEU A 102 5.77 8.11 -7.93
C LEU A 102 4.36 7.51 -7.99
N ASP A 103 3.37 8.40 -8.11
CA ASP A 103 1.95 8.01 -8.24
C ASP A 103 1.41 8.53 -9.57
N LEU A 104 1.02 7.61 -10.46
CA LEU A 104 0.59 7.85 -11.84
C LEU A 104 -0.83 7.32 -12.11
N ARG A 105 -1.59 6.99 -11.07
CA ARG A 105 -2.94 6.43 -11.24
C ARG A 105 -3.83 7.40 -11.99
N GLY A 106 -4.54 6.90 -12.99
CA GLY A 106 -5.44 7.71 -13.82
C GLY A 106 -4.75 8.61 -14.86
N CYS A 107 -3.40 8.50 -15.03
CA CYS A 107 -2.68 9.15 -16.13
C CYS A 107 -2.81 8.34 -17.43
N SER A 108 -2.70 9.03 -18.58
CA SER A 108 -2.77 8.42 -19.91
C SER A 108 -1.42 7.87 -20.36
N ILE A 109 -0.95 6.81 -19.69
CA ILE A 109 0.38 6.21 -19.84
C ILE A 109 0.32 4.75 -20.33
N SER A 110 1.38 4.35 -21.00
CA SER A 110 1.58 3.02 -21.56
C SER A 110 2.91 2.39 -21.11
N ASN A 111 3.31 1.29 -21.75
CA ASN A 111 4.59 0.62 -21.54
C ASN A 111 5.80 1.54 -21.84
N ASP A 112 5.65 2.52 -22.73
CA ASP A 112 6.69 3.50 -23.03
C ASP A 112 7.04 4.36 -21.80
N SER A 113 6.03 4.71 -20.98
CA SER A 113 6.25 5.35 -19.69
C SER A 113 7.12 4.52 -18.75
N MET A 114 6.90 3.21 -18.69
CA MET A 114 7.70 2.31 -17.83
C MET A 114 9.16 2.29 -18.28
N LYS A 115 9.40 2.27 -19.59
CA LYS A 115 10.76 2.39 -20.16
C LYS A 115 11.40 3.73 -19.84
N ALA A 116 10.64 4.83 -19.88
CA ALA A 116 11.16 6.17 -19.58
C ALA A 116 11.65 6.30 -18.12
N ILE A 117 11.03 5.59 -17.18
CA ILE A 117 11.37 5.65 -15.74
C ILE A 117 12.30 4.52 -15.25
N GLU A 118 12.70 3.56 -16.09
CA GLU A 118 13.50 2.39 -15.67
C GLU A 118 14.84 2.77 -15.01
N GLY A 119 15.35 3.99 -15.26
CA GLY A 119 16.56 4.54 -14.65
C GLY A 119 16.38 5.10 -13.23
N LEU A 120 15.16 5.17 -12.68
CA LEU A 120 14.89 5.72 -11.34
C LEU A 120 15.29 4.74 -10.22
N SER A 121 16.57 4.47 -10.09
CA SER A 121 17.14 3.44 -9.20
C SER A 121 16.84 3.65 -7.70
N LYS A 122 16.41 4.84 -7.28
CA LYS A 122 16.01 5.13 -5.89
C LYS A 122 14.52 4.94 -5.63
N LEU A 123 13.72 4.61 -6.66
CA LEU A 123 12.26 4.51 -6.54
C LEU A 123 11.89 3.35 -5.61
N ARG A 124 11.11 3.67 -4.57
CA ARG A 124 10.63 2.73 -3.55
C ARG A 124 9.14 2.43 -3.66
N ALA A 125 8.37 3.35 -4.23
CA ALA A 125 6.95 3.16 -4.43
C ALA A 125 6.54 3.65 -5.82
N LEU A 126 5.90 2.76 -6.59
CA LEU A 126 5.27 3.04 -7.89
C LEU A 126 3.80 2.64 -7.81
N ARG A 127 2.92 3.58 -8.16
CA ARG A 127 1.47 3.34 -8.16
C ARG A 127 0.89 3.62 -9.53
N LEU A 128 0.31 2.59 -10.11
CA LEU A 128 -0.44 2.59 -11.36
C LEU A 128 -1.85 2.06 -11.09
N SER A 129 -2.80 2.36 -11.96
CA SER A 129 -4.12 1.72 -11.96
C SER A 129 -4.76 1.84 -13.34
N GLY A 130 -5.31 0.75 -13.83
CA GLY A 130 -6.10 0.70 -15.06
C GLY A 130 -7.59 1.07 -14.88
N GLU A 131 -8.02 1.44 -13.66
CA GLU A 131 -9.44 1.64 -13.32
C GLU A 131 -10.14 2.68 -14.20
N SER A 132 -9.47 3.76 -14.54
CA SER A 132 -10.00 4.81 -15.43
C SER A 132 -10.02 4.42 -16.91
N GLY A 133 -9.30 3.34 -17.29
CA GLY A 133 -9.05 2.97 -18.68
C GLY A 133 -8.00 3.83 -19.41
N ALA A 134 -7.45 4.85 -18.76
CA ALA A 134 -6.43 5.72 -19.36
C ALA A 134 -5.03 5.10 -19.34
N THR A 135 -4.72 4.32 -18.30
CA THR A 135 -3.44 3.60 -18.17
C THR A 135 -3.53 2.26 -18.91
N THR A 136 -2.65 2.04 -19.90
CA THR A 136 -2.61 0.84 -20.75
C THR A 136 -1.34 0.01 -20.56
N VAL A 137 -0.69 0.16 -19.40
CA VAL A 137 0.46 -0.66 -19.01
C VAL A 137 0.01 -2.11 -18.83
N ASP A 138 0.76 -3.06 -19.41
CA ASP A 138 0.53 -4.49 -19.34
C ASP A 138 1.83 -5.27 -19.08
N ASP A 139 1.84 -6.57 -19.35
CA ASP A 139 2.98 -7.46 -19.15
C ASP A 139 4.29 -6.93 -19.78
N ASP A 140 4.23 -6.36 -20.99
CA ASP A 140 5.42 -5.85 -21.69
C ASP A 140 6.12 -4.71 -20.93
N GLY A 141 5.36 -3.93 -20.16
CA GLY A 141 5.92 -2.87 -19.31
C GLY A 141 6.69 -3.38 -18.09
N MET A 142 6.40 -4.61 -17.65
CA MET A 142 6.96 -5.17 -16.41
C MET A 142 8.46 -5.46 -16.51
N ALA A 143 9.00 -5.72 -17.69
CA ALA A 143 10.44 -5.85 -17.91
C ALA A 143 11.23 -4.57 -17.52
N SER A 144 10.64 -3.39 -17.76
CA SER A 144 11.22 -2.11 -17.33
C SER A 144 11.01 -1.85 -15.84
N VAL A 145 9.81 -2.18 -15.30
CA VAL A 145 9.52 -2.07 -13.86
C VAL A 145 10.46 -2.98 -13.05
N GLY A 146 10.78 -4.19 -13.53
CA GLY A 146 11.70 -5.12 -12.88
C GLY A 146 13.12 -4.58 -12.70
N LYS A 147 13.53 -3.54 -13.44
CA LYS A 147 14.84 -2.87 -13.26
C LYS A 147 14.87 -1.93 -12.06
N LEU A 148 13.71 -1.56 -11.51
CA LEU A 148 13.57 -0.68 -10.35
C LEU A 148 13.78 -1.46 -9.04
N THR A 149 14.94 -2.06 -8.85
CA THR A 149 15.23 -3.02 -7.77
C THR A 149 15.13 -2.48 -6.35
N SER A 150 15.00 -1.17 -6.16
CA SER A 150 14.75 -0.54 -4.86
C SER A 150 13.27 -0.51 -4.46
N LEU A 151 12.35 -0.99 -5.31
CA LEU A 151 10.92 -0.97 -5.04
C LEU A 151 10.58 -1.81 -3.81
N LYS A 152 9.75 -1.19 -2.97
CA LYS A 152 9.11 -1.78 -1.78
C LYS A 152 7.61 -1.86 -1.92
N ALA A 153 7.01 -0.95 -2.66
CA ALA A 153 5.57 -0.94 -2.92
C ALA A 153 5.31 -0.78 -4.42
N LEU A 154 4.53 -1.71 -4.98
CA LEU A 154 4.12 -1.73 -6.38
C LEU A 154 2.61 -1.99 -6.44
N LEU A 155 1.86 -1.03 -6.97
CA LEU A 155 0.42 -1.11 -7.12
C LEU A 155 0.09 -1.15 -8.62
N LEU A 156 -0.60 -2.20 -9.05
CA LEU A 156 -0.92 -2.52 -10.46
C LEU A 156 -2.40 -2.91 -10.63
N ASP A 157 -3.26 -2.49 -9.72
CA ASP A 157 -4.68 -2.84 -9.76
C ASP A 157 -5.31 -2.46 -11.11
N HIS A 158 -6.22 -3.30 -11.62
CA HIS A 158 -6.98 -3.09 -12.85
C HIS A 158 -6.11 -3.04 -14.13
N LEU A 159 -4.85 -3.49 -14.09
CA LEU A 159 -3.99 -3.63 -15.27
C LEU A 159 -4.03 -5.05 -15.83
N TRP A 160 -3.65 -5.19 -17.09
CA TRP A 160 -3.63 -6.50 -17.77
C TRP A 160 -2.30 -7.22 -17.51
N ILE A 161 -2.08 -7.53 -16.22
CA ILE A 161 -0.88 -8.22 -15.72
C ILE A 161 -1.22 -9.69 -15.49
N SER A 162 -0.43 -10.57 -16.08
CA SER A 162 -0.50 -12.02 -15.95
C SER A 162 0.74 -12.60 -15.28
N GLU A 163 0.88 -13.94 -15.27
CA GLU A 163 2.09 -14.63 -14.84
C GLU A 163 3.35 -14.14 -15.60
N LEU A 164 3.21 -13.79 -16.88
CA LEU A 164 4.33 -13.32 -17.69
C LEU A 164 4.92 -12.03 -17.12
N GLY A 165 4.09 -11.02 -16.89
CA GLY A 165 4.53 -9.77 -16.29
C GLY A 165 5.11 -9.94 -14.87
N LEU A 166 4.51 -10.81 -14.05
CA LEU A 166 5.04 -11.10 -12.71
C LEU A 166 6.42 -11.77 -12.76
N THR A 167 6.68 -12.60 -13.77
CA THR A 167 7.99 -13.23 -13.98
C THR A 167 9.09 -12.20 -14.16
N ASP A 168 8.81 -11.11 -14.85
CA ASP A 168 9.77 -9.99 -15.04
C ASP A 168 10.05 -9.22 -13.75
N LEU A 169 9.17 -9.32 -12.76
CA LEU A 169 9.35 -8.65 -11.44
C LEU A 169 10.18 -9.46 -10.43
N GLN A 170 10.66 -10.65 -10.76
CA GLN A 170 11.39 -11.53 -9.83
C GLN A 170 12.67 -10.90 -9.23
N SER A 171 13.24 -9.88 -9.88
CA SER A 171 14.40 -9.12 -9.36
C SER A 171 14.07 -8.23 -8.16
N LEU A 172 12.79 -7.91 -7.91
CA LEU A 172 12.32 -7.01 -6.85
C LEU A 172 12.33 -7.71 -5.47
N LYS A 173 13.51 -8.10 -4.97
CA LYS A 173 13.66 -8.87 -3.72
C LYS A 173 13.33 -8.08 -2.44
N ASP A 174 13.23 -6.76 -2.54
CA ASP A 174 12.87 -5.87 -1.42
C ASP A 174 11.38 -5.50 -1.39
N LEU A 175 10.56 -6.11 -2.27
CA LEU A 175 9.14 -5.81 -2.36
C LEU A 175 8.41 -6.24 -1.07
N GLU A 176 7.70 -5.28 -0.47
CA GLU A 176 6.94 -5.43 0.77
C GLU A 176 5.42 -5.34 0.53
N GLU A 177 5.00 -4.57 -0.49
CA GLU A 177 3.58 -4.38 -0.85
C GLU A 177 3.39 -4.62 -2.34
N LEU A 178 2.43 -5.49 -2.71
CA LEU A 178 2.05 -5.78 -4.09
C LEU A 178 0.53 -5.85 -4.22
N TYR A 179 -0.04 -4.97 -5.06
CA TYR A 179 -1.47 -4.93 -5.33
C TYR A 179 -1.73 -5.29 -6.79
N LEU A 180 -2.56 -6.29 -7.00
CA LEU A 180 -2.89 -6.91 -8.28
C LEU A 180 -4.40 -7.19 -8.40
N ALA A 181 -5.24 -6.37 -7.75
CA ALA A 181 -6.69 -6.56 -7.83
C ALA A 181 -7.19 -6.36 -9.27
N LYS A 182 -8.11 -7.22 -9.70
CA LYS A 182 -8.70 -7.17 -11.07
C LYS A 182 -7.66 -7.24 -12.19
N THR A 183 -6.60 -8.02 -11.98
CA THR A 183 -5.61 -8.37 -13.02
C THR A 183 -5.90 -9.77 -13.59
N LEU A 184 -5.06 -10.24 -14.51
CA LEU A 184 -5.20 -11.54 -15.17
C LEU A 184 -4.49 -12.69 -14.43
N ILE A 185 -4.04 -12.47 -13.19
CA ILE A 185 -3.32 -13.47 -12.42
C ILE A 185 -4.22 -14.67 -12.05
N ASP A 186 -3.60 -15.84 -12.00
CA ASP A 186 -4.17 -17.13 -11.72
C ASP A 186 -3.30 -17.91 -10.71
N ASP A 187 -3.55 -19.22 -10.57
CA ASP A 187 -2.83 -20.10 -9.65
C ASP A 187 -1.32 -20.19 -9.98
N ALA A 188 -0.94 -20.21 -11.25
CA ALA A 188 0.47 -20.25 -11.66
C ALA A 188 1.20 -18.94 -11.24
N SER A 189 0.52 -17.82 -11.34
CA SER A 189 1.00 -16.52 -10.91
C SER A 189 1.40 -16.47 -9.42
N LEU A 190 0.67 -17.18 -8.54
CA LEU A 190 0.98 -17.22 -7.11
C LEU A 190 2.30 -17.92 -6.80
N ALA A 191 2.69 -18.92 -7.59
CA ALA A 191 3.99 -19.57 -7.44
C ALA A 191 5.14 -18.59 -7.70
N VAL A 192 4.98 -17.66 -8.66
CA VAL A 192 5.97 -16.62 -8.96
C VAL A 192 6.12 -15.66 -7.78
N LEU A 193 5.04 -15.33 -7.08
CA LEU A 193 5.08 -14.42 -5.93
C LEU A 193 5.94 -14.92 -4.76
N THR A 194 6.19 -16.22 -4.65
CA THR A 194 7.09 -16.80 -3.63
C THR A 194 8.53 -16.27 -3.75
N GLN A 195 8.89 -15.70 -4.91
CA GLN A 195 10.18 -15.07 -5.15
C GLN A 195 10.37 -13.73 -4.42
N HIS A 196 9.32 -13.20 -3.77
CA HIS A 196 9.35 -11.95 -3.00
C HIS A 196 9.33 -12.23 -1.48
N PRO A 197 10.45 -12.63 -0.86
CA PRO A 197 10.47 -13.13 0.52
C PRO A 197 10.13 -12.07 1.58
N LYS A 198 10.17 -10.78 1.22
CA LYS A 198 9.84 -9.67 2.14
C LYS A 198 8.40 -9.19 2.03
N LEU A 199 7.57 -9.86 1.21
CA LEU A 199 6.19 -9.45 0.98
C LEU A 199 5.39 -9.52 2.29
N LYS A 200 4.75 -8.41 2.64
CA LYS A 200 3.94 -8.21 3.84
C LYS A 200 2.48 -7.95 3.51
N LYS A 201 2.23 -7.27 2.39
CA LYS A 201 0.87 -6.90 1.97
C LYS A 201 0.64 -7.38 0.54
N LEU A 202 -0.39 -8.19 0.38
CA LEU A 202 -0.79 -8.72 -0.91
C LEU A 202 -2.29 -8.48 -1.13
N ARG A 203 -2.63 -7.82 -2.24
CA ARG A 203 -3.99 -7.64 -2.70
C ARG A 203 -4.16 -8.33 -4.05
N ILE A 204 -5.00 -9.36 -4.07
CA ILE A 204 -5.27 -10.21 -5.24
C ILE A 204 -6.78 -10.47 -5.35
N SER A 205 -7.57 -9.44 -5.09
CA SER A 205 -9.03 -9.49 -5.16
C SER A 205 -9.53 -9.48 -6.60
N GLN A 206 -10.66 -10.13 -6.87
CA GLN A 206 -11.28 -10.22 -8.20
C GLN A 206 -10.31 -10.73 -9.29
N THR A 207 -9.63 -11.85 -9.02
CA THR A 207 -8.71 -12.52 -9.93
C THR A 207 -9.19 -13.93 -10.28
N GLN A 208 -8.38 -14.72 -11.01
CA GLN A 208 -8.72 -16.09 -11.39
C GLN A 208 -8.08 -17.15 -10.49
N ILE A 209 -7.76 -16.77 -9.24
CA ILE A 209 -7.12 -17.64 -8.25
C ILE A 209 -8.15 -18.58 -7.66
N SER A 210 -7.79 -19.87 -7.57
CA SER A 210 -8.56 -20.93 -6.94
C SER A 210 -7.96 -21.39 -5.61
N ASP A 211 -8.61 -22.36 -4.96
CA ASP A 211 -8.11 -23.00 -3.75
C ASP A 211 -6.71 -23.58 -3.91
N THR A 212 -6.40 -24.12 -5.09
CA THR A 212 -5.09 -24.72 -5.42
C THR A 212 -3.97 -23.69 -5.38
N GLY A 213 -4.20 -22.51 -5.98
CA GLY A 213 -3.20 -21.45 -6.00
C GLY A 213 -2.83 -20.96 -4.60
N LEU A 214 -3.78 -20.93 -3.66
CA LEU A 214 -3.55 -20.50 -2.28
C LEU A 214 -2.52 -21.35 -1.52
N GLU A 215 -2.24 -22.58 -1.97
CA GLU A 215 -1.19 -23.42 -1.37
C GLU A 215 0.19 -22.77 -1.46
N SER A 216 0.47 -22.04 -2.55
CA SER A 216 1.74 -21.33 -2.76
C SER A 216 1.94 -20.19 -1.76
N LEU A 217 0.88 -19.55 -1.27
CA LEU A 217 0.98 -18.44 -0.33
C LEU A 217 1.57 -18.84 1.03
N VAL A 218 1.52 -20.12 1.39
CA VAL A 218 2.06 -20.65 2.66
C VAL A 218 3.56 -20.37 2.80
N ASP A 219 4.27 -20.15 1.69
CA ASP A 219 5.70 -19.84 1.70
C ASP A 219 6.00 -18.36 1.94
N LEU A 220 5.00 -17.48 1.88
CA LEU A 220 5.13 -16.06 2.20
C LEU A 220 5.10 -15.80 3.72
N LYS A 221 6.15 -16.20 4.43
CA LYS A 221 6.22 -16.20 5.91
C LYS A 221 6.13 -14.83 6.57
N ASN A 222 6.31 -13.74 5.81
CA ASN A 222 6.23 -12.37 6.30
C ASN A 222 4.88 -11.69 6.02
N LEU A 223 3.93 -12.41 5.39
CA LEU A 223 2.64 -11.86 5.00
C LEU A 223 1.81 -11.50 6.24
N THR A 224 1.42 -10.25 6.34
CA THR A 224 0.63 -9.69 7.44
C THR A 224 -0.73 -9.16 6.99
N GLU A 225 -0.87 -8.80 5.70
CA GLU A 225 -2.11 -8.31 5.13
C GLU A 225 -2.41 -9.07 3.83
N LEU A 226 -3.60 -9.64 3.73
CA LEU A 226 -4.07 -10.37 2.55
C LEU A 226 -5.50 -9.96 2.20
N ASP A 227 -5.69 -9.53 0.96
CA ASP A 227 -7.01 -9.25 0.39
C ASP A 227 -7.33 -10.24 -0.72
N LEU A 228 -8.30 -11.13 -0.46
CA LEU A 228 -8.84 -12.16 -1.37
C LEU A 228 -10.28 -11.84 -1.77
N SER A 229 -10.78 -10.64 -1.48
CA SER A 229 -12.19 -10.32 -1.69
C SER A 229 -12.64 -10.54 -3.14
N GLU A 230 -13.90 -10.93 -3.32
CA GLU A 230 -14.54 -11.14 -4.62
C GLU A 230 -13.86 -12.19 -5.53
N ASN A 231 -13.06 -13.10 -4.99
CA ASN A 231 -12.56 -14.28 -5.71
C ASN A 231 -13.60 -15.39 -5.63
N SER A 232 -14.42 -15.49 -6.66
CA SER A 232 -15.59 -16.39 -6.70
C SER A 232 -15.25 -17.88 -6.83
N ILE A 233 -14.00 -18.23 -7.16
CA ILE A 233 -13.52 -19.60 -7.32
C ILE A 233 -12.93 -20.14 -6.02
N ILE A 234 -12.59 -19.27 -5.05
CA ILE A 234 -12.11 -19.66 -3.72
C ILE A 234 -13.28 -20.16 -2.88
N SER A 235 -13.06 -21.27 -2.18
CA SER A 235 -14.03 -21.93 -1.32
C SER A 235 -13.48 -22.24 0.08
N ASP A 236 -14.24 -22.99 0.87
CA ASP A 236 -13.81 -23.51 2.19
C ASP A 236 -12.48 -24.29 2.14
N LEU A 237 -12.21 -24.97 1.02
CA LEU A 237 -10.99 -25.79 0.87
C LEU A 237 -9.72 -24.91 0.88
N GLY A 238 -9.74 -23.77 0.24
CA GLY A 238 -8.61 -22.83 0.21
C GLY A 238 -8.24 -22.29 1.60
N MET A 239 -9.21 -22.23 2.52
CA MET A 239 -8.98 -21.73 3.87
C MET A 239 -8.04 -22.60 4.68
N GLN A 240 -7.86 -23.88 4.31
CA GLN A 240 -6.84 -24.74 4.93
C GLN A 240 -5.42 -24.19 4.73
N SER A 241 -5.15 -23.57 3.59
CA SER A 241 -3.84 -22.94 3.31
C SER A 241 -3.75 -21.57 3.99
N ILE A 242 -4.81 -20.78 3.94
CA ILE A 242 -4.86 -19.46 4.60
C ILE A 242 -4.68 -19.58 6.11
N GLY A 243 -5.30 -20.59 6.76
CA GLY A 243 -5.15 -20.83 8.20
C GLY A 243 -3.71 -21.13 8.67
N LYS A 244 -2.81 -21.50 7.75
CA LYS A 244 -1.38 -21.68 8.03
C LYS A 244 -0.58 -20.38 8.06
N LEU A 245 -1.15 -19.27 7.58
CA LEU A 245 -0.51 -17.94 7.54
C LEU A 245 -0.66 -17.24 8.90
N THR A 246 -0.12 -17.81 9.96
CA THR A 246 -0.32 -17.35 11.36
C THR A 246 0.24 -15.96 11.65
N THR A 247 0.98 -15.35 10.72
CA THR A 247 1.48 -13.96 10.77
C THR A 247 0.43 -12.94 10.33
N LEU A 248 -0.69 -13.37 9.73
CA LEU A 248 -1.72 -12.47 9.25
C LEU A 248 -2.36 -11.65 10.39
N LYS A 249 -2.44 -10.35 10.13
CA LYS A 249 -3.12 -9.35 10.96
C LYS A 249 -4.38 -8.81 10.29
N ARG A 250 -4.38 -8.75 8.96
CA ARG A 250 -5.52 -8.29 8.17
C ARG A 250 -5.86 -9.31 7.11
N LEU A 251 -7.13 -9.74 7.09
CA LEU A 251 -7.66 -10.68 6.11
C LEU A 251 -9.00 -10.20 5.60
N ASN A 252 -9.09 -9.97 4.29
CA ASN A 252 -10.32 -9.60 3.61
C ASN A 252 -10.83 -10.77 2.77
N LEU A 253 -12.01 -11.29 3.15
CA LEU A 253 -12.71 -12.40 2.50
C LEU A 253 -14.12 -11.97 2.05
N TRP A 254 -14.32 -10.66 1.85
CA TRP A 254 -15.60 -10.14 1.38
C TRP A 254 -16.04 -10.83 0.09
N ARG A 255 -17.28 -11.34 0.07
CA ARG A 255 -17.88 -12.05 -1.08
C ARG A 255 -17.09 -13.26 -1.58
N VAL A 256 -16.31 -13.90 -0.71
CA VAL A 256 -15.74 -15.22 -0.99
C VAL A 256 -16.75 -16.30 -0.59
N ALA A 257 -16.84 -17.40 -1.34
CA ALA A 257 -17.82 -18.47 -1.13
C ALA A 257 -17.44 -19.33 0.10
N LEU A 258 -17.51 -18.73 1.30
CA LEU A 258 -17.16 -19.36 2.58
C LEU A 258 -18.40 -19.71 3.40
N SER A 259 -18.35 -20.89 4.03
CA SER A 259 -19.26 -21.33 5.07
C SER A 259 -18.57 -21.43 6.44
N ASP A 260 -19.26 -21.94 7.44
CA ASP A 260 -18.70 -22.23 8.77
C ASP A 260 -17.48 -23.16 8.71
N PHE A 261 -17.43 -24.08 7.73
CA PHE A 261 -16.31 -25.00 7.55
C PHE A 261 -15.02 -24.28 7.11
N GLY A 262 -15.13 -23.27 6.26
CA GLY A 262 -13.97 -22.44 5.88
C GLY A 262 -13.52 -21.60 7.05
N VAL A 263 -14.42 -20.99 7.81
CA VAL A 263 -14.09 -20.16 8.97
C VAL A 263 -13.45 -21.00 10.09
N GLU A 264 -13.82 -22.28 10.27
CA GLU A 264 -13.15 -23.22 11.17
C GLU A 264 -11.62 -23.28 10.91
N LYS A 265 -11.21 -23.32 9.62
CA LYS A 265 -9.78 -23.42 9.24
C LYS A 265 -8.99 -22.17 9.58
N LEU A 266 -9.65 -21.03 9.80
CA LEU A 266 -9.02 -19.78 10.19
C LEU A 266 -8.78 -19.65 11.70
N SER A 267 -9.24 -20.62 12.52
CA SER A 267 -9.20 -20.57 13.98
C SER A 267 -7.78 -20.43 14.58
N GLU A 268 -6.72 -20.79 13.82
CA GLU A 268 -5.32 -20.64 14.23
C GLU A 268 -4.73 -19.26 13.95
N LEU A 269 -5.46 -18.35 13.30
CA LEU A 269 -5.01 -16.99 13.00
C LEU A 269 -5.06 -16.08 14.24
N LYS A 270 -4.31 -16.42 15.30
CA LYS A 270 -4.31 -15.72 16.59
C LYS A 270 -3.73 -14.29 16.54
N ALA A 271 -3.07 -13.91 15.44
CA ALA A 271 -2.51 -12.58 15.24
C ALA A 271 -3.50 -11.62 14.56
N ILE A 272 -4.69 -12.08 14.12
CA ILE A 272 -5.67 -11.28 13.42
C ILE A 272 -6.12 -10.10 14.26
N GLU A 273 -6.04 -8.91 13.66
CA GLU A 273 -6.49 -7.63 14.19
C GLU A 273 -7.71 -7.09 13.42
N TRP A 274 -7.81 -7.44 12.13
CA TRP A 274 -8.87 -6.99 11.21
C TRP A 274 -9.35 -8.15 10.33
N LEU A 275 -10.64 -8.49 10.38
CA LEU A 275 -11.24 -9.57 9.59
C LEU A 275 -12.54 -9.11 8.94
N ASN A 276 -12.66 -9.32 7.64
CA ASN A 276 -13.88 -9.08 6.89
C ASN A 276 -14.41 -10.40 6.31
N LEU A 277 -15.60 -10.78 6.76
CA LEU A 277 -16.40 -11.93 6.32
C LEU A 277 -17.76 -11.48 5.78
N ASP A 278 -17.91 -10.20 5.40
CA ASP A 278 -19.16 -9.68 4.84
C ASP A 278 -19.54 -10.43 3.55
N ASN A 279 -20.83 -10.72 3.43
CA ASN A 279 -21.39 -11.41 2.28
C ASN A 279 -20.77 -12.80 2.04
N THR A 280 -20.63 -13.57 3.13
CA THR A 280 -20.30 -15.00 3.14
C THR A 280 -21.48 -15.82 3.67
N SER A 281 -21.39 -17.15 3.61
CA SER A 281 -22.44 -18.05 4.15
C SER A 281 -22.21 -18.41 5.62
N LEU A 282 -21.60 -17.51 6.39
CA LEU A 282 -21.33 -17.69 7.83
C LEU A 282 -22.64 -17.70 8.62
N SER A 283 -22.78 -18.66 9.55
CA SER A 283 -23.89 -18.76 10.48
C SER A 283 -23.43 -18.59 11.94
N ASP A 284 -24.36 -18.70 12.88
CA ASP A 284 -24.08 -18.66 14.33
C ASP A 284 -23.06 -19.75 14.74
N ALA A 285 -23.09 -20.92 14.12
CA ALA A 285 -22.18 -22.00 14.42
C ALA A 285 -20.71 -21.63 14.05
N GLY A 286 -20.51 -20.95 12.95
CA GLY A 286 -19.17 -20.51 12.52
C GLY A 286 -18.53 -19.48 13.44
N LEU A 287 -19.34 -18.67 14.16
CA LEU A 287 -18.82 -17.67 15.12
C LEU A 287 -18.05 -18.33 16.29
N THR A 288 -18.33 -19.60 16.60
CA THR A 288 -17.58 -20.35 17.63
C THR A 288 -16.08 -20.42 17.34
N HIS A 289 -15.69 -20.43 16.05
CA HIS A 289 -14.30 -20.53 15.61
C HIS A 289 -13.54 -19.22 15.72
N LEU A 290 -14.23 -18.09 15.94
CA LEU A 290 -13.61 -16.77 16.10
C LEU A 290 -13.20 -16.47 17.54
N GLN A 291 -13.71 -17.21 18.54
CA GLN A 291 -13.51 -16.96 19.98
C GLN A 291 -12.03 -16.86 20.38
N GLY A 292 -11.15 -17.55 19.68
CA GLY A 292 -9.71 -17.56 19.96
C GLY A 292 -8.94 -16.35 19.38
N MET A 293 -9.58 -15.46 18.62
CA MET A 293 -8.94 -14.32 17.96
C MET A 293 -8.80 -13.12 18.91
N SER A 294 -8.07 -13.28 19.99
CA SER A 294 -8.00 -12.32 21.12
C SER A 294 -7.40 -10.95 20.79
N LYS A 295 -6.85 -10.75 19.58
CA LYS A 295 -6.28 -9.47 19.12
C LYS A 295 -7.19 -8.71 18.17
N ILE A 296 -8.35 -9.27 17.83
CA ILE A 296 -9.24 -8.66 16.83
C ILE A 296 -9.78 -7.32 17.34
N THR A 297 -9.67 -6.29 16.50
CA THR A 297 -10.17 -4.93 16.78
C THR A 297 -11.28 -4.52 15.83
N PHE A 298 -11.33 -5.11 14.65
CA PHE A 298 -12.36 -4.89 13.64
C PHE A 298 -12.88 -6.24 13.11
N LEU A 299 -14.21 -6.38 13.08
CA LEU A 299 -14.89 -7.57 12.55
C LEU A 299 -16.10 -7.16 11.73
N HIS A 300 -16.15 -7.55 10.44
CA HIS A 300 -17.28 -7.32 9.57
C HIS A 300 -17.98 -8.64 9.24
N LEU A 301 -19.22 -8.76 9.69
CA LEU A 301 -20.09 -9.94 9.54
C LEU A 301 -21.38 -9.59 8.79
N GLY A 302 -21.41 -8.48 8.08
CA GLY A 302 -22.58 -8.03 7.34
C GLY A 302 -23.03 -9.03 6.28
N SER A 303 -24.30 -8.96 5.90
CA SER A 303 -24.85 -9.83 4.83
C SER A 303 -24.58 -11.32 5.01
N THR A 304 -24.52 -11.80 6.27
CA THR A 304 -24.38 -13.21 6.65
C THR A 304 -25.69 -13.73 7.28
N THR A 305 -25.74 -15.00 7.67
CA THR A 305 -26.96 -15.60 8.26
C THR A 305 -26.95 -15.63 9.79
N ILE A 306 -26.06 -14.86 10.43
CA ILE A 306 -25.97 -14.77 11.89
C ILE A 306 -27.20 -14.12 12.51
N THR A 307 -27.51 -14.55 13.74
CA THR A 307 -28.62 -14.07 14.55
C THR A 307 -28.14 -13.62 15.95
N ASP A 308 -29.02 -13.18 16.81
CA ASP A 308 -28.70 -12.85 18.20
C ASP A 308 -28.12 -14.04 18.98
N ALA A 309 -28.50 -15.28 18.63
CA ALA A 309 -27.97 -16.48 19.27
C ALA A 309 -26.45 -16.66 19.03
N GLY A 310 -25.96 -16.20 17.90
CA GLY A 310 -24.52 -16.28 17.59
C GLY A 310 -23.66 -15.26 18.33
N LEU A 311 -24.23 -14.12 18.75
CA LEU A 311 -23.47 -13.02 19.35
C LEU A 311 -22.79 -13.42 20.67
N ILE A 312 -23.28 -14.43 21.39
CA ILE A 312 -22.65 -14.96 22.61
C ILE A 312 -21.20 -15.40 22.35
N HIS A 313 -20.90 -15.91 21.15
CA HIS A 313 -19.57 -16.36 20.78
C HIS A 313 -18.56 -15.22 20.58
N LEU A 314 -19.03 -13.96 20.44
CA LEU A 314 -18.19 -12.78 20.33
C LEU A 314 -17.86 -12.13 21.67
N GLU A 315 -18.54 -12.52 22.78
CA GLU A 315 -18.35 -11.91 24.10
C GLU A 315 -16.91 -12.01 24.64
N SER A 316 -16.15 -13.02 24.18
CA SER A 316 -14.72 -13.21 24.55
C SER A 316 -13.77 -12.23 23.88
N LEU A 317 -14.18 -11.54 22.80
CA LEU A 317 -13.34 -10.68 21.97
C LEU A 317 -13.18 -9.29 22.59
N LYS A 318 -12.56 -9.20 23.78
CA LYS A 318 -12.45 -7.97 24.58
C LYS A 318 -11.65 -6.84 23.92
N THR A 319 -10.90 -7.12 22.87
CA THR A 319 -10.15 -6.12 22.09
C THR A 319 -10.96 -5.51 20.94
N LEU A 320 -12.16 -6.06 20.67
CA LEU A 320 -13.01 -5.61 19.56
C LEU A 320 -13.45 -4.17 19.77
N LYS A 321 -13.23 -3.33 18.77
CA LYS A 321 -13.59 -1.89 18.78
C LYS A 321 -14.71 -1.57 17.80
N ASP A 322 -14.71 -2.24 16.66
CA ASP A 322 -15.69 -2.00 15.59
C ASP A 322 -16.23 -3.34 15.10
N LEU A 323 -17.55 -3.55 15.27
CA LEU A 323 -18.29 -4.72 14.82
C LEU A 323 -19.39 -4.29 13.85
N LYS A 324 -19.39 -4.85 12.64
CA LYS A 324 -20.45 -4.62 11.66
C LYS A 324 -21.29 -5.88 11.48
N VAL A 325 -22.58 -5.77 11.77
CA VAL A 325 -23.58 -6.84 11.63
C VAL A 325 -24.77 -6.39 10.76
N THR A 326 -24.48 -5.53 9.80
CA THR A 326 -25.48 -4.96 8.87
C THR A 326 -26.07 -6.02 7.97
N ARG A 327 -27.38 -5.94 7.64
CA ARG A 327 -28.06 -6.89 6.75
C ARG A 327 -27.96 -8.36 7.23
N THR A 328 -28.05 -8.59 8.54
CA THR A 328 -28.13 -9.90 9.17
C THR A 328 -29.47 -10.06 9.88
N ALA A 329 -29.70 -11.17 10.56
CA ALA A 329 -30.87 -11.37 11.42
C ALA A 329 -30.63 -10.93 12.89
N VAL A 330 -29.52 -10.21 13.16
CA VAL A 330 -29.23 -9.59 14.45
C VAL A 330 -30.22 -8.43 14.70
N THR A 331 -30.76 -8.36 15.94
CA THR A 331 -31.70 -7.33 16.34
C THR A 331 -31.05 -6.24 17.21
N GLU A 332 -31.81 -5.15 17.49
CA GLU A 332 -31.37 -4.12 18.44
C GLU A 332 -31.19 -4.72 19.86
N GLU A 333 -32.06 -5.67 20.27
CA GLU A 333 -31.98 -6.37 21.55
C GLU A 333 -30.70 -7.21 21.66
N GLY A 334 -30.34 -7.94 20.60
CA GLY A 334 -29.07 -8.69 20.53
C GLY A 334 -27.88 -7.78 20.66
N VAL A 335 -27.90 -6.63 19.97
CA VAL A 335 -26.80 -5.62 20.05
C VAL A 335 -26.69 -5.05 21.46
N GLU A 336 -27.81 -4.71 22.14
CA GLU A 336 -27.78 -4.19 23.51
C GLU A 336 -27.21 -5.23 24.49
N SER A 337 -27.62 -6.50 24.35
CA SER A 337 -27.09 -7.59 25.17
C SER A 337 -25.57 -7.76 24.98
N LEU A 338 -25.06 -7.71 23.74
CA LEU A 338 -23.65 -7.81 23.49
C LEU A 338 -22.87 -6.59 24.01
N LYS A 339 -23.44 -5.39 23.96
CA LYS A 339 -22.82 -4.17 24.52
C LYS A 339 -22.60 -4.24 26.02
N GLU A 340 -23.47 -4.96 26.79
CA GLU A 340 -23.22 -5.20 28.20
C GLU A 340 -21.90 -5.96 28.45
N LYS A 341 -21.50 -6.85 27.53
CA LYS A 341 -20.28 -7.65 27.59
C LYS A 341 -19.08 -6.97 26.96
N LEU A 342 -19.32 -6.14 25.93
CA LEU A 342 -18.33 -5.39 25.15
C LEU A 342 -18.64 -3.89 25.14
N PRO A 343 -18.57 -3.19 26.27
CA PRO A 343 -19.08 -1.82 26.42
C PRO A 343 -18.28 -0.77 25.62
N THR A 344 -17.07 -1.11 25.15
CA THR A 344 -16.23 -0.21 24.35
C THR A 344 -16.31 -0.48 22.85
N THR A 345 -17.11 -1.50 22.43
CA THR A 345 -17.24 -1.87 21.02
C THR A 345 -18.32 -1.02 20.36
N GLU A 346 -17.99 -0.37 19.27
CA GLU A 346 -18.97 0.24 18.37
C GLU A 346 -19.61 -0.86 17.52
N ILE A 347 -20.95 -0.97 17.56
CA ILE A 347 -21.67 -2.01 16.83
C ILE A 347 -22.59 -1.34 15.80
N GLN A 348 -22.29 -1.57 14.52
CA GLN A 348 -23.07 -1.08 13.41
C GLN A 348 -24.12 -2.14 12.98
N LEU A 349 -25.39 -1.87 13.26
CA LEU A 349 -26.51 -2.72 12.86
C LEU A 349 -27.15 -2.27 11.53
N LYS A 350 -27.27 -0.96 11.32
CA LYS A 350 -27.94 -0.39 10.14
C LYS A 350 -26.92 -0.08 9.04
N TYR A 351 -27.26 -0.46 7.81
CA TYR A 351 -26.45 -0.09 6.64
C TYR A 351 -26.65 1.39 6.31
N LEU A 352 -25.57 2.15 6.29
CA LEU A 352 -25.60 3.61 6.08
C LEU A 352 -25.39 4.03 4.61
N GLY A 353 -25.31 3.07 3.67
CA GLY A 353 -25.03 3.32 2.26
C GLY A 353 -23.53 3.28 1.94
N ASN A 354 -23.16 3.36 0.63
CA ASN A 354 -21.78 3.24 0.14
C ASN A 354 -20.95 4.53 0.29
N GLY A 355 -21.34 5.46 1.12
CA GLY A 355 -20.74 6.79 1.21
C GLY A 355 -20.16 7.17 2.57
N GLN A 356 -20.06 6.24 3.53
CA GLN A 356 -19.44 6.50 4.84
C GLN A 356 -18.60 5.35 5.32
#